data_77be0d2f016e5878d086273c8d98c398
#
_entry.id   77be0d2f016e5878d086273c8d98c398
#
_cell.length_a   1.000
_cell.length_b   1.000
_cell.length_c   1.000
_cell.angle_alpha   90.00
_cell.angle_beta   90.00
_cell.angle_gamma   90.00
#
_symmetry.space_group_name_H-M   'P 1'
#
loop_
_entity.id
_entity.type
_entity.pdbx_description
1 polymer ?
#
loop_
_entity_poly.entity_id
_entity_poly.type
_entity_poly.pdbx_seq_one_letter_code
_entity_poly.pdbx_strand_id
1 'polypeptide(L)'
;MFFTFLCTSLAFNEESLPSGYRNIKLGMTLDEVKDALKKDFQFGYRGERDVSLMPDQQKILIETDTSRTAPSSFLDKCWFQFYEDKLYIITINVKPTRMDHYSIFSTLSKKYGNPGNINPQKSEWSNDSVIMTLERPLTLKYTDKKVYEKLMEESLVQNTAQEMSAQAFLEGL
;
A
#
# COMPACT_ATOMS: atom_id res chain seq x y z
N MET A 1 17.47 26.21 -49.42
CA MET A 1 18.09 25.18 -48.54
C MET A 1 17.32 25.22 -47.23
N PHE A 2 16.27 24.36 -47.12
CA PHE A 2 15.42 24.30 -45.89
C PHE A 2 15.99 23.29 -44.94
N PHE A 3 16.40 23.72 -43.78
CA PHE A 3 16.86 22.84 -42.68
C PHE A 3 15.63 22.46 -41.84
N THR A 4 15.14 21.23 -42.03
CA THR A 4 14.11 20.64 -41.17
C THR A 4 14.76 20.18 -39.86
N PHE A 5 14.48 20.88 -38.77
CA PHE A 5 14.87 20.50 -37.44
C PHE A 5 13.96 19.34 -36.99
N LEU A 6 14.49 18.13 -36.99
CA LEU A 6 13.80 16.95 -36.47
C LEU A 6 13.88 16.98 -34.92
N CYS A 7 12.81 17.46 -34.28
CA CYS A 7 12.69 17.43 -32.83
C CYS A 7 12.37 15.99 -32.40
N THR A 8 13.38 15.22 -32.06
CA THR A 8 13.22 13.91 -31.40
C THR A 8 12.80 14.16 -29.96
N SER A 9 11.50 14.07 -29.67
CA SER A 9 11.00 13.96 -28.30
C SER A 9 11.49 12.64 -27.72
N LEU A 10 12.42 12.72 -26.78
CA LEU A 10 12.75 11.60 -25.90
C LEU A 10 11.48 11.31 -25.08
N ALA A 11 10.70 10.31 -25.50
CA ALA A 11 9.63 9.76 -24.70
C ALA A 11 10.30 9.12 -23.46
N PHE A 12 10.20 9.77 -22.31
CA PHE A 12 10.46 9.13 -21.03
C PHE A 12 9.43 8.01 -20.91
N ASN A 13 9.89 6.78 -20.96
CA ASN A 13 9.05 5.61 -20.76
C ASN A 13 8.80 5.53 -19.23
N GLU A 14 7.69 6.13 -18.76
CA GLU A 14 7.25 5.97 -17.38
C GLU A 14 6.92 4.50 -17.16
N GLU A 15 7.57 3.88 -16.17
CA GLU A 15 7.24 2.51 -15.78
C GLU A 15 5.80 2.49 -15.23
N SER A 16 5.05 1.44 -15.51
CA SER A 16 3.72 1.25 -14.90
C SER A 16 3.86 1.12 -13.38
N LEU A 17 2.89 1.64 -12.62
CA LEU A 17 2.90 1.53 -11.16
C LEU A 17 3.01 0.07 -10.72
N PRO A 18 3.87 -0.25 -9.76
CA PRO A 18 4.07 -1.62 -9.29
C PRO A 18 2.86 -2.06 -8.45
N SER A 19 2.44 -3.30 -8.63
CA SER A 19 1.37 -3.90 -7.81
C SER A 19 1.82 -4.32 -6.41
N GLY A 20 3.01 -3.93 -5.95
CA GLY A 20 3.51 -4.28 -4.63
C GLY A 20 5.00 -4.04 -4.46
N TYR A 21 5.59 -4.65 -3.43
CA TYR A 21 6.97 -4.45 -3.03
C TYR A 21 7.76 -5.77 -3.08
N ARG A 22 8.88 -5.80 -3.79
CA ARG A 22 9.72 -6.98 -4.00
C ARG A 22 8.91 -8.15 -4.58
N ASN A 23 8.85 -9.28 -3.88
CA ASN A 23 8.14 -10.49 -4.32
C ASN A 23 6.69 -10.57 -3.79
N ILE A 24 6.23 -9.56 -3.06
CA ILE A 24 4.88 -9.50 -2.50
C ILE A 24 4.04 -8.56 -3.34
N LYS A 25 2.93 -9.07 -3.88
CA LYS A 25 2.04 -8.34 -4.80
C LYS A 25 0.62 -8.33 -4.30
N LEU A 26 -0.10 -7.25 -4.56
CA LEU A 26 -1.55 -7.18 -4.37
C LEU A 26 -2.23 -8.34 -5.12
N GLY A 27 -3.29 -8.88 -4.54
CA GLY A 27 -4.03 -10.03 -5.07
C GLY A 27 -3.45 -11.40 -4.71
N MET A 28 -2.25 -11.50 -4.12
CA MET A 28 -1.72 -12.76 -3.59
C MET A 28 -2.58 -13.30 -2.45
N THR A 29 -2.66 -14.63 -2.35
CA THR A 29 -3.32 -15.30 -1.21
C THR A 29 -2.47 -15.20 0.05
N LEU A 30 -3.08 -15.51 1.20
CA LEU A 30 -2.39 -15.54 2.50
C LEU A 30 -1.17 -16.48 2.47
N ASP A 31 -1.32 -17.67 1.91
CA ASP A 31 -0.23 -18.65 1.85
C ASP A 31 0.89 -18.22 0.90
N GLU A 32 0.57 -17.63 -0.24
CA GLU A 32 1.57 -17.08 -1.17
C GLU A 32 2.40 -15.97 -0.52
N VAL A 33 1.77 -15.08 0.25
CA VAL A 33 2.47 -14.02 0.99
C VAL A 33 3.32 -14.60 2.12
N LYS A 34 2.81 -15.57 2.89
CA LYS A 34 3.60 -16.27 3.92
C LYS A 34 4.85 -16.91 3.31
N ASP A 35 4.72 -17.55 2.17
CA ASP A 35 5.86 -18.20 1.50
C ASP A 35 6.85 -17.19 0.91
N ALA A 36 6.39 -16.06 0.40
CA ALA A 36 7.25 -14.97 -0.03
C ALA A 36 8.02 -14.34 1.15
N LEU A 37 7.35 -14.13 2.28
CA LEU A 37 7.94 -13.59 3.50
C LEU A 37 9.00 -14.53 4.11
N LYS A 38 8.76 -15.85 4.11
CA LYS A 38 9.74 -16.85 4.55
C LYS A 38 11.03 -16.82 3.72
N LYS A 39 10.92 -16.54 2.44
CA LYS A 39 12.07 -16.49 1.50
C LYS A 39 12.86 -15.18 1.58
N ASP A 40 12.29 -14.14 2.17
CA ASP A 40 12.91 -12.82 2.24
C ASP A 40 13.11 -12.36 3.70
N PHE A 41 14.28 -12.66 4.24
CA PHE A 41 14.65 -12.33 5.62
C PHE A 41 14.59 -10.83 5.94
N GLN A 42 14.59 -9.96 4.93
CA GLN A 42 14.52 -8.51 5.11
C GLN A 42 13.23 -8.05 5.82
N PHE A 43 12.16 -8.84 5.75
CA PHE A 43 10.90 -8.52 6.42
C PHE A 43 10.89 -8.93 7.91
N GLY A 44 11.79 -9.80 8.35
CA GLY A 44 11.83 -10.27 9.72
C GLY A 44 10.64 -11.16 10.13
N TYR A 45 10.00 -11.83 9.17
CA TYR A 45 8.81 -12.66 9.39
C TYR A 45 9.11 -13.88 10.31
N ARG A 46 8.24 -14.12 11.29
CA ARG A 46 8.41 -15.14 12.35
C ARG A 46 7.35 -16.27 12.26
N GLY A 47 6.65 -16.34 11.15
CA GLY A 47 5.60 -17.36 10.96
C GLY A 47 4.25 -16.95 11.57
N GLU A 48 3.50 -17.94 12.08
CA GLU A 48 2.12 -17.73 12.55
C GLU A 48 1.99 -16.71 13.70
N ARG A 49 3.06 -16.40 14.40
CA ARG A 49 3.09 -15.36 15.44
C ARG A 49 2.82 -13.95 14.91
N ASP A 50 3.06 -13.74 13.64
CA ASP A 50 2.87 -12.45 12.96
C ASP A 50 1.50 -12.36 12.26
N VAL A 51 0.70 -13.43 12.33
CA VAL A 51 -0.63 -13.52 11.72
C VAL A 51 -1.71 -13.29 12.76
N SER A 52 -2.64 -12.38 12.50
CA SER A 52 -3.79 -12.11 13.34
C SER A 52 -5.07 -12.04 12.52
N LEU A 53 -6.16 -12.52 13.12
CA LEU A 53 -7.51 -12.32 12.61
C LEU A 53 -8.00 -10.97 13.12
N MET A 54 -8.51 -10.15 12.23
CA MET A 54 -9.18 -8.91 12.60
C MET A 54 -10.61 -9.21 13.11
N PRO A 55 -11.25 -8.29 13.86
CA PRO A 55 -12.61 -8.50 14.38
C PRO A 55 -13.64 -8.90 13.34
N ASP A 56 -13.48 -8.47 12.11
CA ASP A 56 -14.20 -8.94 10.94
C ASP A 56 -13.51 -10.21 10.42
N GLN A 57 -14.18 -11.37 10.54
CA GLN A 57 -13.60 -12.68 10.19
C GLN A 57 -13.11 -12.81 8.73
N GLN A 58 -13.48 -11.88 7.86
CA GLN A 58 -13.01 -11.83 6.47
C GLN A 58 -11.68 -11.09 6.29
N LYS A 59 -11.17 -10.47 7.36
CA LYS A 59 -9.95 -9.68 7.34
C LYS A 59 -8.85 -10.34 8.16
N ILE A 60 -7.72 -10.57 7.51
CA ILE A 60 -6.50 -11.10 8.12
C ILE A 60 -5.41 -10.04 8.01
N LEU A 61 -4.56 -9.97 9.03
CA LEU A 61 -3.40 -9.09 9.08
C LEU A 61 -2.14 -9.91 9.33
N ILE A 62 -1.11 -9.71 8.53
CA ILE A 62 0.27 -10.08 8.89
C ILE A 62 1.01 -8.81 9.30
N GLU A 63 1.60 -8.82 10.50
CA GLU A 63 2.50 -7.76 10.98
C GLU A 63 3.89 -8.33 11.16
N THR A 64 4.88 -7.77 10.44
CA THR A 64 6.29 -8.14 10.61
C THR A 64 7.07 -7.04 11.31
N ASP A 65 8.10 -7.43 12.07
CA ASP A 65 8.96 -6.52 12.83
C ASP A 65 10.42 -6.96 12.66
N THR A 66 11.22 -6.08 12.08
CA THR A 66 12.64 -6.35 11.79
C THR A 66 13.58 -6.06 12.97
N SER A 67 13.09 -5.46 14.06
CA SER A 67 13.92 -4.96 15.16
C SER A 67 14.82 -6.03 15.77
N ARG A 68 14.33 -7.27 15.87
CA ARG A 68 15.05 -8.41 16.46
C ARG A 68 15.58 -9.40 15.45
N THR A 69 14.85 -9.63 14.37
CA THR A 69 15.11 -10.71 13.41
C THR A 69 15.95 -10.25 12.21
N ALA A 70 15.85 -8.97 11.84
CA ALA A 70 16.58 -8.38 10.72
C ALA A 70 17.02 -6.93 11.04
N PRO A 71 17.87 -6.69 12.06
CA PRO A 71 18.23 -5.34 12.49
C PRO A 71 18.97 -4.54 11.42
N SER A 72 19.64 -5.21 10.48
CA SER A 72 20.33 -4.59 9.33
C SER A 72 19.37 -4.20 8.18
N SER A 73 18.12 -4.64 8.21
CA SER A 73 17.12 -4.28 7.20
C SER A 73 16.85 -2.76 7.18
N PHE A 74 16.57 -2.23 5.99
CA PHE A 74 16.03 -0.88 5.83
C PHE A 74 14.57 -0.79 6.27
N LEU A 75 13.87 -1.93 6.31
CA LEU A 75 12.48 -2.02 6.76
C LEU A 75 12.43 -1.95 8.29
N ASP A 76 11.33 -1.39 8.80
CA ASP A 76 10.98 -1.40 10.21
C ASP A 76 9.83 -2.39 10.42
N LYS A 77 8.62 -1.91 10.59
CA LYS A 77 7.42 -2.74 10.62
C LYS A 77 6.71 -2.73 9.28
N CYS A 78 6.18 -3.88 8.89
CA CYS A 78 5.37 -3.97 7.68
C CYS A 78 4.04 -4.64 8.00
N TRP A 79 2.97 -4.21 7.33
CA TRP A 79 1.63 -4.76 7.47
C TRP A 79 1.10 -5.20 6.12
N PHE A 80 0.51 -6.38 6.09
CA PHE A 80 -0.10 -7.00 4.93
C PHE A 80 -1.55 -7.32 5.29
N GLN A 81 -2.49 -6.60 4.69
CA GLN A 81 -3.91 -6.72 5.00
C GLN A 81 -4.62 -7.49 3.90
N PHE A 82 -5.39 -8.49 4.32
CA PHE A 82 -6.16 -9.37 3.44
C PHE A 82 -7.65 -9.14 3.61
N TYR A 83 -8.37 -9.25 2.52
CA TYR A 83 -9.81 -9.29 2.44
C TYR A 83 -10.20 -10.45 1.51
N GLU A 84 -11.10 -11.35 1.95
CA GLU A 84 -11.48 -12.55 1.19
C GLU A 84 -10.27 -13.33 0.65
N ASP A 85 -9.30 -13.60 1.53
CA ASP A 85 -8.02 -14.28 1.22
C ASP A 85 -7.16 -13.58 0.14
N LYS A 86 -7.40 -12.32 -0.17
CA LYS A 86 -6.60 -11.54 -1.12
C LYS A 86 -5.90 -10.37 -0.45
N LEU A 87 -4.61 -10.25 -0.71
CA LEU A 87 -3.81 -9.12 -0.24
C LEU A 87 -4.25 -7.85 -0.96
N TYR A 88 -4.82 -6.89 -0.22
CA TYR A 88 -5.31 -5.64 -0.80
C TYR A 88 -4.60 -4.39 -0.30
N ILE A 89 -3.87 -4.47 0.83
CA ILE A 89 -3.00 -3.39 1.30
C ILE A 89 -1.66 -3.95 1.74
N ILE A 90 -0.58 -3.32 1.27
CA ILE A 90 0.80 -3.52 1.72
C ILE A 90 1.28 -2.20 2.31
N THR A 91 1.66 -2.19 3.58
CA THR A 91 2.23 -1.02 4.26
C THR A 91 3.66 -1.33 4.69
N ILE A 92 4.61 -0.53 4.23
CA ILE A 92 6.05 -0.69 4.47
C ILE A 92 6.56 0.53 5.21
N ASN A 93 6.91 0.38 6.47
CA ASN A 93 7.67 1.40 7.16
C ASN A 93 9.16 1.21 6.91
N VAL A 94 9.82 2.29 6.55
CA VAL A 94 11.27 2.34 6.34
C VAL A 94 11.91 3.04 7.54
N LYS A 95 13.06 2.55 7.99
CA LYS A 95 13.81 3.15 9.11
C LYS A 95 14.37 4.52 8.71
N PRO A 96 13.92 5.63 9.35
CA PRO A 96 14.42 6.97 9.02
C PRO A 96 15.91 7.16 9.30
N THR A 97 16.49 6.31 10.13
CA THR A 97 17.94 6.29 10.42
C THR A 97 18.78 5.73 9.28
N ARG A 98 18.14 5.07 8.29
CA ARG A 98 18.82 4.41 7.17
C ARG A 98 18.46 4.99 5.80
N MET A 99 17.33 5.67 5.70
CA MET A 99 16.84 6.26 4.46
C MET A 99 16.06 7.53 4.76
N ASP A 100 16.16 8.53 3.93
CA ASP A 100 15.39 9.76 4.03
C ASP A 100 14.22 9.78 3.03
N HIS A 101 13.22 10.60 3.35
CA HIS A 101 11.99 10.73 2.56
C HIS A 101 12.27 11.23 1.13
N TYR A 102 13.20 12.20 0.98
CA TYR A 102 13.48 12.80 -0.32
C TYR A 102 14.11 11.81 -1.28
N SER A 103 15.01 10.95 -0.81
CA SER A 103 15.63 9.90 -1.62
C SER A 103 14.61 8.91 -2.17
N ILE A 104 13.62 8.49 -1.36
CA ILE A 104 12.53 7.62 -1.83
C ILE A 104 11.64 8.40 -2.80
N PHE A 105 11.19 9.60 -2.44
CA PHE A 105 10.35 10.45 -3.28
C PHE A 105 10.98 10.67 -4.66
N SER A 106 12.25 11.07 -4.69
CA SER A 106 12.99 11.34 -5.94
C SER A 106 13.12 10.07 -6.81
N THR A 107 13.36 8.91 -6.17
CA THR A 107 13.43 7.63 -6.88
C THR A 107 12.09 7.22 -7.48
N LEU A 108 11.00 7.36 -6.73
CA LEU A 108 9.65 7.06 -7.22
C LEU A 108 9.24 7.99 -8.35
N SER A 109 9.47 9.31 -8.19
CA SER A 109 9.16 10.30 -9.23
C SER A 109 9.97 10.07 -10.51
N LYS A 110 11.22 9.62 -10.40
CA LYS A 110 12.03 9.28 -11.57
C LYS A 110 11.51 8.04 -12.31
N LYS A 111 10.96 7.07 -11.58
CA LYS A 111 10.47 5.81 -12.17
C LYS A 111 9.05 5.92 -12.71
N TYR A 112 8.18 6.58 -11.96
CA TYR A 112 6.73 6.54 -12.17
C TYR A 112 6.14 7.91 -12.50
N GLY A 113 6.99 8.90 -12.77
CA GLY A 113 6.56 10.27 -13.00
C GLY A 113 6.21 11.02 -11.71
N ASN A 114 5.74 12.24 -11.86
CA ASN A 114 5.32 13.05 -10.73
C ASN A 114 4.04 12.48 -10.09
N PRO A 115 3.88 12.57 -8.75
CA PRO A 115 2.64 12.14 -8.12
C PRO A 115 1.45 12.96 -8.61
N GLY A 116 0.31 12.29 -8.81
CA GLY A 116 -0.95 12.94 -9.22
C GLY A 116 -1.57 13.78 -8.11
N ASN A 117 -1.27 13.45 -6.84
CA ASN A 117 -1.69 14.21 -5.68
C ASN A 117 -0.53 14.34 -4.68
N ILE A 118 -0.31 15.56 -4.18
CA ILE A 118 0.74 15.85 -3.20
C ILE A 118 0.23 16.82 -2.13
N ASN A 119 0.48 16.50 -0.89
CA ASN A 119 0.24 17.37 0.25
C ASN A 119 1.38 17.24 1.27
N PRO A 120 1.42 18.06 2.36
CA PRO A 120 2.52 18.01 3.34
C PRO A 120 2.73 16.65 4.01
N GLN A 121 1.73 15.79 4.05
CA GLN A 121 1.76 14.49 4.73
C GLN A 121 2.03 13.33 3.77
N LYS A 122 1.58 13.42 2.50
CA LYS A 122 1.71 12.32 1.54
C LYS A 122 1.88 12.79 0.10
N SER A 123 2.53 11.93 -0.68
CA SER A 123 2.56 11.96 -2.15
C SER A 123 1.89 10.69 -2.67
N GLU A 124 1.04 10.81 -3.70
CA GLU A 124 0.21 9.72 -4.21
C GLU A 124 0.35 9.58 -5.71
N TRP A 125 0.61 8.36 -6.14
CA TRP A 125 0.55 7.89 -7.54
C TRP A 125 -0.58 6.89 -7.65
N SER A 126 -1.40 7.00 -8.68
CA SER A 126 -2.50 6.05 -8.90
C SER A 126 -2.72 5.76 -10.37
N ASN A 127 -3.22 4.55 -10.63
CA ASN A 127 -3.75 4.14 -11.93
C ASN A 127 -5.11 3.43 -11.72
N ASP A 128 -5.59 2.68 -12.72
CA ASP A 128 -6.89 2.00 -12.63
C ASP A 128 -6.94 0.85 -11.62
N SER A 129 -5.80 0.37 -11.16
CA SER A 129 -5.69 -0.84 -10.32
C SER A 129 -5.01 -0.59 -8.98
N VAL A 130 -4.07 0.35 -8.92
CA VAL A 130 -3.20 0.54 -7.75
C VAL A 130 -3.18 2.00 -7.32
N ILE A 131 -3.25 2.21 -6.01
CA ILE A 131 -2.88 3.47 -5.36
C ILE A 131 -1.58 3.21 -4.60
N MET A 132 -0.53 3.95 -4.94
CA MET A 132 0.75 3.94 -4.23
C MET A 132 0.94 5.27 -3.53
N THR A 133 1.22 5.25 -2.22
CA THR A 133 1.49 6.47 -1.44
C THR A 133 2.85 6.41 -0.76
N LEU A 134 3.51 7.56 -0.69
CA LEU A 134 4.64 7.80 0.20
C LEU A 134 4.20 8.80 1.26
N GLU A 135 4.08 8.33 2.51
CA GLU A 135 3.55 9.07 3.65
C GLU A 135 4.67 9.41 4.65
N ARG A 136 4.50 10.52 5.38
CA ARG A 136 5.44 10.87 6.46
C ARG A 136 5.13 10.06 7.73
N PRO A 137 6.12 9.70 8.55
CA PRO A 137 7.53 10.07 8.38
C PRO A 137 8.24 9.34 7.23
N LEU A 138 8.00 8.03 6.98
CA LEU A 138 8.63 7.26 5.90
C LEU A 138 7.90 5.94 5.68
N THR A 139 6.65 6.02 5.24
CA THR A 139 5.79 4.87 4.96
C THR A 139 5.45 4.81 3.48
N LEU A 140 5.76 3.68 2.85
CA LEU A 140 5.34 3.35 1.49
C LEU A 140 4.15 2.40 1.57
N LYS A 141 3.06 2.72 0.87
CA LYS A 141 1.84 1.92 0.90
C LYS A 141 1.37 1.62 -0.52
N TYR A 142 0.96 0.39 -0.75
CA TYR A 142 0.30 -0.07 -1.97
C TYR A 142 -1.10 -0.53 -1.63
N THR A 143 -2.08 -0.08 -2.37
CA THR A 143 -3.49 -0.40 -2.13
C THR A 143 -4.12 -0.88 -3.44
N ASP A 144 -4.82 -2.01 -3.39
CA ASP A 144 -5.72 -2.43 -4.48
C ASP A 144 -6.89 -1.46 -4.53
N LYS A 145 -6.94 -0.67 -5.59
CA LYS A 145 -7.91 0.41 -5.73
C LYS A 145 -9.35 -0.11 -5.74
N LYS A 146 -9.59 -1.18 -6.46
CA LYS A 146 -10.95 -1.74 -6.62
C LYS A 146 -11.49 -2.33 -5.31
N VAL A 147 -10.65 -3.09 -4.60
CA VAL A 147 -11.05 -3.66 -3.30
C VAL A 147 -11.24 -2.54 -2.27
N TYR A 148 -10.38 -1.56 -2.27
CA TYR A 148 -10.48 -0.42 -1.37
C TYR A 148 -11.76 0.40 -1.60
N GLU A 149 -12.09 0.73 -2.85
CA GLU A 149 -13.30 1.46 -3.23
C GLU A 149 -14.55 0.66 -2.83
N LYS A 150 -14.61 -0.65 -3.11
CA LYS A 150 -15.68 -1.54 -2.66
C LYS A 150 -15.91 -1.47 -1.15
N LEU A 151 -14.84 -1.62 -0.35
CA LEU A 151 -14.93 -1.58 1.11
C LEU A 151 -15.36 -0.21 1.65
N MET A 152 -14.94 0.87 1.00
CA MET A 152 -15.38 2.22 1.36
C MET A 152 -16.87 2.41 1.09
N GLU A 153 -17.38 1.96 -0.06
CA GLU A 153 -18.80 2.01 -0.40
C GLU A 153 -19.64 1.18 0.60
N GLU A 154 -19.22 -0.05 0.91
CA GLU A 154 -19.90 -0.90 1.90
C GLU A 154 -19.95 -0.24 3.28
N SER A 155 -18.85 0.39 3.72
CA SER A 155 -18.80 1.13 4.99
C SER A 155 -19.74 2.33 5.01
N LEU A 156 -19.85 3.07 3.91
CA LEU A 156 -20.79 4.19 3.79
C LEU A 156 -22.24 3.74 3.89
N VAL A 157 -22.60 2.65 3.21
CA VAL A 157 -23.94 2.08 3.26
C VAL A 157 -24.30 1.62 4.68
N GLN A 158 -23.38 0.94 5.38
CA GLN A 158 -23.59 0.50 6.76
C GLN A 158 -23.77 1.68 7.71
N ASN A 159 -22.95 2.73 7.59
CA ASN A 159 -23.05 3.93 8.43
C ASN A 159 -24.39 4.65 8.20
N THR A 160 -24.80 4.80 6.93
CA THR A 160 -26.10 5.43 6.59
C THR A 160 -27.29 4.63 7.15
N ALA A 161 -27.25 3.29 7.02
CA ALA A 161 -28.30 2.42 7.57
C ALA A 161 -28.38 2.51 9.11
N GLN A 162 -27.23 2.60 9.78
CA GLN A 162 -27.16 2.77 11.24
C GLN A 162 -27.72 4.13 11.69
N GLU A 163 -27.37 5.20 10.97
CA GLU A 163 -27.90 6.55 11.24
C GLU A 163 -29.41 6.60 11.05
N MET A 164 -29.94 6.04 9.96
CA MET A 164 -31.39 5.96 9.72
C MET A 164 -32.10 5.16 10.80
N SER A 165 -31.54 4.05 11.26
CA SER A 165 -32.09 3.23 12.35
C SER A 165 -32.09 3.98 13.67
N ALA A 166 -31.04 4.72 13.99
CA ALA A 166 -30.96 5.54 15.19
C ALA A 166 -31.99 6.69 15.15
N GLN A 167 -32.14 7.33 14.00
CA GLN A 167 -33.16 8.39 13.83
C GLN A 167 -34.58 7.86 13.98
N ALA A 168 -34.90 6.73 13.34
CA ALA A 168 -36.21 6.08 13.48
C ALA A 168 -36.52 5.68 14.93
N PHE A 169 -35.52 5.24 15.70
CA PHE A 169 -35.65 4.97 17.13
C PHE A 169 -35.99 6.24 17.91
N LEU A 170 -35.31 7.36 17.64
CA LEU A 170 -35.55 8.64 18.32
C LEU A 170 -36.91 9.23 17.99
N GLU A 171 -37.40 9.06 16.75
CA GLU A 171 -38.72 9.51 16.32
C GLU A 171 -39.87 8.71 16.97
N GLY A 172 -39.58 7.50 17.48
CA GLY A 172 -40.52 6.63 18.18
C GLY A 172 -40.64 6.87 19.69
N LEU A 173 -39.82 7.77 20.26
CA LEU A 173 -39.84 8.15 21.68
C LEU A 173 -40.85 9.26 21.91
#